data_8c6700f91ffb0258faead83d2ba84315
#
_entry.id   8c6700f91ffb0258faead83d2ba84315
#
_cell.length_a   1.000
_cell.length_b   1.000
_cell.length_c   1.000
_cell.angle_alpha   90.00
_cell.angle_beta   90.00
_cell.angle_gamma   90.00
#
_symmetry.space_group_name_H-M   'P 1'
#
loop_
_entity.id
_entity.type
_entity.pdbx_description
1 polymer ?
#
loop_
_entity_poly.entity_id
_entity_poly.type
_entity_poly.pdbx_seq_one_letter_code
_entity_poly.pdbx_strand_id
1 'polypeptide(L)'
;MGEFLIVVLVAVVLIGGGVLVSRRAALAQRQRQLAELESQVSAVKKVADEDVTKFGEELQMLDTDVAGHALDEAMQQDYARALDAYEDAKLSLDAVTKPDEIKHVTEILEDGRYAIACVKARVAGRPLPQKRPPCFFNPQHGPSTENVSWAPPGGSPRDVPACAADAERVKVGADPYIRTVAVGAQRVPYWQGGPAYQPYAQGYYNNWRGSDMLTGMMLGGLLFGGGNMFQGIGEGIGAIGEGIGGMFDGIGEGIGDIGEGIGDMFGGFFD
;
A
#
# COMPACT_ATOMS: atom_id res chain seq x y z
N MET A 1 -3.89 22.78 63.00
CA MET A 1 -3.05 21.67 62.44
C MET A 1 -3.89 20.56 61.78
N GLY A 2 -5.06 20.20 62.30
CA GLY A 2 -5.89 19.14 61.72
C GLY A 2 -6.44 19.46 60.31
N GLU A 3 -6.88 20.70 60.09
CA GLU A 3 -7.45 21.08 58.76
C GLU A 3 -6.41 21.05 57.63
N PHE A 4 -5.15 21.43 57.92
CA PHE A 4 -4.06 21.36 56.94
C PHE A 4 -3.75 19.91 56.53
N LEU A 5 -3.77 18.99 57.49
CA LEU A 5 -3.57 17.55 57.21
C LEU A 5 -4.68 16.96 56.31
N ILE A 6 -5.93 17.37 56.54
CA ILE A 6 -7.07 16.92 55.71
C ILE A 6 -6.94 17.42 54.26
N VAL A 7 -6.56 18.71 54.08
CA VAL A 7 -6.37 19.30 52.75
C VAL A 7 -5.24 18.59 51.98
N VAL A 8 -4.13 18.29 52.61
CA VAL A 8 -3.00 17.56 52.05
C VAL A 8 -3.41 16.14 51.67
N LEU A 9 -4.18 15.45 52.51
CA LEU A 9 -4.64 14.07 52.24
C LEU A 9 -5.61 14.03 51.07
N VAL A 10 -6.53 14.99 50.99
CA VAL A 10 -7.46 15.13 49.82
C VAL A 10 -6.68 15.43 48.56
N ALA A 11 -5.69 16.31 48.59
CA ALA A 11 -4.86 16.61 47.42
C ALA A 11 -4.07 15.37 46.93
N VAL A 12 -3.51 14.59 47.82
CA VAL A 12 -2.79 13.34 47.49
C VAL A 12 -3.73 12.31 46.88
N VAL A 13 -4.96 12.16 47.40
CA VAL A 13 -5.95 11.26 46.85
C VAL A 13 -6.41 11.69 45.44
N LEU A 14 -6.63 13.00 45.23
CA LEU A 14 -7.01 13.53 43.94
C LEU A 14 -5.89 13.40 42.91
N ILE A 15 -4.66 13.71 43.26
CA ILE A 15 -3.50 13.55 42.38
C ILE A 15 -3.25 12.06 42.07
N GLY A 16 -3.26 11.20 43.10
CA GLY A 16 -3.07 9.76 42.94
C GLY A 16 -4.17 9.13 42.11
N GLY A 17 -5.43 9.53 42.34
CA GLY A 17 -6.57 9.11 41.53
C GLY A 17 -6.48 9.54 40.07
N GLY A 18 -6.10 10.80 39.82
CA GLY A 18 -5.87 11.34 38.47
C GLY A 18 -4.77 10.60 37.73
N VAL A 19 -3.65 10.28 38.37
CA VAL A 19 -2.55 9.50 37.76
C VAL A 19 -2.97 8.06 37.46
N LEU A 20 -3.76 7.42 38.30
CA LEU A 20 -4.24 6.07 38.06
C LEU A 20 -5.23 6.02 36.86
N VAL A 21 -6.14 7.00 36.77
CA VAL A 21 -7.10 7.10 35.67
C VAL A 21 -6.36 7.38 34.35
N SER A 22 -5.40 8.31 34.34
CA SER A 22 -4.62 8.61 33.13
C SER A 22 -3.78 7.43 32.64
N ARG A 23 -3.17 6.66 33.56
CA ARG A 23 -2.43 5.43 33.21
C ARG A 23 -3.36 4.36 32.63
N ARG A 24 -4.56 4.15 33.18
CA ARG A 24 -5.55 3.21 32.64
C ARG A 24 -6.01 3.64 31.27
N ALA A 25 -6.29 4.92 31.06
CA ALA A 25 -6.67 5.46 29.75
C ALA A 25 -5.56 5.28 28.71
N ALA A 26 -4.30 5.55 29.07
CA ALA A 26 -3.15 5.34 28.19
C ALA A 26 -2.95 3.85 27.82
N LEU A 27 -3.11 2.94 28.77
CA LEU A 27 -3.06 1.49 28.50
C LEU A 27 -4.18 1.04 27.59
N ALA A 28 -5.41 1.51 27.82
CA ALA A 28 -6.56 1.19 26.96
C ALA A 28 -6.37 1.74 25.55
N GLN A 29 -5.84 2.94 25.39
CA GLN A 29 -5.51 3.51 24.09
C GLN A 29 -4.43 2.70 23.37
N ARG A 30 -3.37 2.30 24.05
CA ARG A 30 -2.32 1.45 23.49
C ARG A 30 -2.84 0.09 23.03
N GLN A 31 -3.72 -0.53 23.81
CA GLN A 31 -4.37 -1.78 23.43
C GLN A 31 -5.24 -1.63 22.16
N ARG A 32 -5.98 -0.51 22.05
CA ARG A 32 -6.77 -0.23 20.83
C ARG A 32 -5.87 -0.04 19.62
N GLN A 33 -4.75 0.66 19.74
CA GLN A 33 -3.79 0.85 18.67
C GLN A 33 -3.16 -0.46 18.20
N LEU A 34 -2.81 -1.35 19.14
CA LEU A 34 -2.29 -2.68 18.81
C LEU A 34 -3.35 -3.54 18.10
N ALA A 35 -4.58 -3.57 18.58
CA ALA A 35 -5.68 -4.31 17.97
C ALA A 35 -5.99 -3.78 16.55
N GLU A 36 -5.94 -2.47 16.36
CA GLU A 36 -6.10 -1.84 15.05
C GLU A 36 -4.98 -2.25 14.08
N LEU A 37 -3.72 -2.21 14.53
CA LEU A 37 -2.58 -2.65 13.74
C LEU A 37 -2.68 -4.13 13.37
N GLU A 38 -3.02 -5.00 14.31
CA GLU A 38 -3.23 -6.43 14.06
C GLU A 38 -4.34 -6.66 13.03
N SER A 39 -5.43 -5.90 13.14
CA SER A 39 -6.54 -5.96 12.16
C SER A 39 -6.09 -5.56 10.76
N GLN A 40 -5.31 -4.48 10.64
CA GLN A 40 -4.76 -4.01 9.36
C GLN A 40 -3.80 -5.02 8.74
N VAL A 41 -2.86 -5.57 9.54
CA VAL A 41 -1.95 -6.62 9.11
C VAL A 41 -2.70 -7.85 8.64
N SER A 42 -3.69 -8.31 9.41
CA SER A 42 -4.50 -9.48 9.04
C SER A 42 -5.25 -9.26 7.72
N ALA A 43 -5.82 -8.07 7.53
CA ALA A 43 -6.56 -7.73 6.31
C ALA A 43 -5.66 -7.73 5.08
N VAL A 44 -4.48 -7.09 5.15
CA VAL A 44 -3.56 -7.02 4.01
C VAL A 44 -2.85 -8.35 3.74
N LYS A 45 -2.52 -9.13 4.78
CA LYS A 45 -1.98 -10.49 4.62
C LYS A 45 -2.97 -11.39 3.89
N LYS A 46 -4.25 -11.34 4.23
CA LYS A 46 -5.27 -12.14 3.56
C LYS A 46 -5.33 -11.86 2.06
N VAL A 47 -5.29 -10.61 1.65
CA VAL A 47 -5.32 -10.23 0.22
C VAL A 47 -4.06 -10.68 -0.50
N ALA A 48 -2.89 -10.54 0.14
CA ALA A 48 -1.64 -11.00 -0.44
C ALA A 48 -1.56 -12.54 -0.50
N ASP A 49 -2.13 -13.25 0.48
CA ASP A 49 -2.24 -14.72 0.47
C ASP A 49 -3.10 -15.22 -0.70
N GLU A 50 -4.22 -14.53 -0.99
CA GLU A 50 -5.02 -14.80 -2.19
C GLU A 50 -4.19 -14.61 -3.47
N ASP A 51 -3.30 -13.59 -3.51
CA ASP A 51 -2.45 -13.31 -4.67
C ASP A 51 -1.29 -14.33 -4.81
N VAL A 52 -0.70 -14.78 -3.70
CA VAL A 52 0.30 -15.85 -3.67
C VAL A 52 -0.32 -17.18 -4.11
N THR A 53 -1.51 -17.49 -3.60
CA THR A 53 -2.26 -18.68 -4.02
C THR A 53 -2.55 -18.65 -5.52
N LYS A 54 -3.01 -17.52 -6.03
CA LYS A 54 -3.27 -17.34 -7.47
C LYS A 54 -2.00 -17.48 -8.30
N PHE A 55 -0.88 -16.98 -7.81
CA PHE A 55 0.42 -17.12 -8.48
C PHE A 55 0.87 -18.60 -8.52
N GLY A 56 0.63 -19.37 -7.45
CA GLY A 56 0.87 -20.82 -7.45
C GLY A 56 0.01 -21.57 -8.49
N GLU A 57 -1.27 -21.17 -8.68
CA GLU A 57 -2.12 -21.71 -9.74
C GLU A 57 -1.59 -21.37 -11.14
N GLU A 58 -1.07 -20.14 -11.32
CA GLU A 58 -0.46 -19.70 -12.58
C GLU A 58 0.80 -20.52 -12.93
N LEU A 59 1.60 -20.90 -11.91
CA LEU A 59 2.76 -21.79 -12.08
C LEU A 59 2.33 -23.21 -12.48
N GLN A 60 1.30 -23.77 -11.86
CA GLN A 60 0.75 -25.08 -12.25
C GLN A 60 0.23 -25.07 -13.70
N MET A 61 -0.39 -23.98 -14.13
CA MET A 61 -0.76 -23.83 -15.55
C MET A 61 0.47 -23.72 -16.45
N LEU A 62 1.51 -23.02 -16.00
CA LEU A 62 2.76 -22.90 -16.73
C LEU A 62 3.43 -24.26 -16.95
N ASP A 63 3.39 -25.17 -15.95
CA ASP A 63 3.87 -26.55 -16.09
C ASP A 63 3.19 -27.26 -17.27
N THR A 64 1.90 -27.02 -17.43
CA THR A 64 1.14 -27.58 -18.55
C THR A 64 1.53 -26.93 -19.89
N ASP A 65 1.75 -25.60 -19.89
CA ASP A 65 2.13 -24.86 -21.09
C ASP A 65 3.53 -25.27 -21.60
N VAL A 66 4.46 -25.61 -20.71
CA VAL A 66 5.82 -26.05 -21.07
C VAL A 66 5.93 -27.55 -21.34
N ALA A 67 4.92 -28.34 -20.98
CA ALA A 67 4.93 -29.78 -21.16
C ALA A 67 5.15 -30.16 -22.64
N GLY A 68 6.15 -31.00 -22.88
CA GLY A 68 6.49 -31.44 -24.26
C GLY A 68 7.36 -30.46 -25.06
N HIS A 69 7.73 -29.31 -24.49
CA HIS A 69 8.66 -28.37 -25.10
C HIS A 69 10.08 -28.58 -24.56
N ALA A 70 11.07 -28.54 -25.46
CA ALA A 70 12.48 -28.47 -25.04
C ALA A 70 12.77 -27.06 -24.53
N LEU A 71 12.95 -26.91 -23.23
CA LEU A 71 13.29 -25.63 -22.64
C LEU A 71 14.77 -25.31 -22.90
N ASP A 72 15.05 -24.24 -23.59
CA ASP A 72 16.39 -23.69 -23.71
C ASP A 72 16.86 -23.09 -22.35
N GLU A 73 18.14 -22.71 -22.26
CA GLU A 73 18.72 -22.17 -21.04
C GLU A 73 17.99 -20.91 -20.53
N ALA A 74 17.57 -20.04 -21.44
CA ALA A 74 16.86 -18.80 -21.10
C ALA A 74 15.44 -19.08 -20.58
N MET A 75 14.75 -20.07 -21.15
CA MET A 75 13.45 -20.53 -20.66
C MET A 75 13.60 -21.14 -19.26
N GLN A 76 14.62 -21.98 -19.05
CA GLN A 76 14.90 -22.58 -17.74
C GLN A 76 15.19 -21.53 -16.69
N GLN A 77 15.96 -20.50 -17.02
CA GLN A 77 16.25 -19.37 -16.11
C GLN A 77 14.99 -18.58 -15.75
N ASP A 78 14.15 -18.25 -16.74
CA ASP A 78 12.90 -17.53 -16.47
C ASP A 78 11.92 -18.39 -15.67
N TYR A 79 11.86 -19.71 -15.95
CA TYR A 79 11.02 -20.64 -15.20
C TYR A 79 11.50 -20.80 -13.74
N ALA A 80 12.80 -20.96 -13.52
CA ALA A 80 13.40 -21.02 -12.17
C ALA A 80 13.09 -19.72 -11.40
N ARG A 81 13.24 -18.55 -12.03
CA ARG A 81 12.90 -17.27 -11.42
C ARG A 81 11.45 -17.20 -10.98
N ALA A 82 10.52 -17.74 -11.77
CA ALA A 82 9.11 -17.76 -11.39
C ALA A 82 8.85 -18.68 -10.17
N LEU A 83 9.53 -19.84 -10.09
CA LEU A 83 9.44 -20.73 -8.93
C LEU A 83 10.06 -20.11 -7.68
N ASP A 84 11.26 -19.52 -7.80
CA ASP A 84 11.92 -18.82 -6.69
C ASP A 84 11.05 -17.68 -6.16
N ALA A 85 10.42 -16.89 -7.07
CA ALA A 85 9.50 -15.83 -6.68
C ALA A 85 8.29 -16.35 -5.88
N TYR A 86 7.80 -17.55 -6.17
CA TYR A 86 6.70 -18.15 -5.40
C TYR A 86 7.13 -18.48 -3.96
N GLU A 87 8.28 -19.15 -3.81
CA GLU A 87 8.80 -19.49 -2.49
C GLU A 87 9.17 -18.22 -1.69
N ASP A 88 9.81 -17.25 -2.32
CA ASP A 88 10.18 -15.99 -1.69
C ASP A 88 8.93 -15.18 -1.27
N ALA A 89 7.87 -15.16 -2.09
CA ALA A 89 6.61 -14.51 -1.75
C ALA A 89 5.95 -15.15 -0.53
N LYS A 90 5.93 -16.48 -0.43
CA LYS A 90 5.41 -17.22 0.73
C LYS A 90 6.19 -16.88 2.00
N LEU A 91 7.53 -17.01 1.95
CA LEU A 91 8.39 -16.70 3.08
C LEU A 91 8.24 -15.25 3.54
N SER A 92 8.21 -14.33 2.58
CA SER A 92 8.03 -12.90 2.88
C SER A 92 6.66 -12.61 3.48
N LEU A 93 5.59 -13.25 2.98
CA LEU A 93 4.23 -13.10 3.50
C LEU A 93 4.12 -13.61 4.95
N ASP A 94 4.72 -14.75 5.25
CA ASP A 94 4.73 -15.31 6.60
C ASP A 94 5.41 -14.37 7.59
N ALA A 95 6.50 -13.72 7.16
CA ALA A 95 7.30 -12.80 7.97
C ALA A 95 6.64 -11.43 8.19
N VAL A 96 5.57 -11.07 7.47
CA VAL A 96 4.90 -9.76 7.59
C VAL A 96 4.34 -9.56 9.01
N THR A 97 4.78 -8.50 9.66
CA THR A 97 4.33 -8.05 11.00
C THR A 97 3.75 -6.64 10.98
N LYS A 98 4.00 -5.88 9.91
CA LYS A 98 3.49 -4.51 9.70
C LYS A 98 2.89 -4.39 8.30
N PRO A 99 1.85 -3.56 8.10
CA PRO A 99 1.21 -3.40 6.80
C PRO A 99 2.19 -2.98 5.69
N ASP A 100 3.18 -2.15 5.99
CA ASP A 100 4.16 -1.67 4.99
C ASP A 100 5.07 -2.76 4.41
N GLU A 101 5.30 -3.83 5.15
CA GLU A 101 6.14 -4.95 4.72
C GLU A 101 5.53 -5.75 3.57
N ILE A 102 4.21 -5.63 3.36
CA ILE A 102 3.51 -6.30 2.26
C ILE A 102 3.96 -5.81 0.87
N LYS A 103 4.56 -4.62 0.78
CA LYS A 103 5.13 -4.08 -0.48
C LYS A 103 6.13 -5.06 -1.09
N HIS A 104 6.97 -5.65 -0.25
CA HIS A 104 7.98 -6.61 -0.71
C HIS A 104 7.35 -7.87 -1.31
N VAL A 105 6.28 -8.38 -0.71
CA VAL A 105 5.53 -9.53 -1.26
C VAL A 105 4.97 -9.20 -2.65
N THR A 106 4.34 -8.04 -2.80
CA THR A 106 3.74 -7.64 -4.08
C THR A 106 4.77 -7.32 -5.16
N GLU A 107 5.95 -6.83 -4.80
CA GLU A 107 7.10 -6.65 -5.71
C GLU A 107 7.60 -8.01 -6.24
N ILE A 108 7.76 -9.01 -5.36
CA ILE A 108 8.15 -10.36 -5.74
C ILE A 108 7.12 -10.97 -6.71
N LEU A 109 5.83 -10.84 -6.40
CA LEU A 109 4.75 -11.36 -7.25
C LEU A 109 4.72 -10.68 -8.63
N GLU A 110 5.03 -9.38 -8.71
CA GLU A 110 5.13 -8.65 -9.99
C GLU A 110 6.26 -9.20 -10.85
N ASP A 111 7.47 -9.34 -10.27
CA ASP A 111 8.63 -9.87 -10.98
C ASP A 111 8.43 -11.34 -11.39
N GLY A 112 7.81 -12.17 -10.55
CA GLY A 112 7.48 -13.56 -10.87
C GLY A 112 6.48 -13.70 -12.03
N ARG A 113 5.43 -12.87 -12.06
CA ARG A 113 4.47 -12.87 -13.18
C ARG A 113 5.11 -12.40 -14.48
N TYR A 114 6.06 -11.47 -14.42
CA TYR A 114 6.84 -11.11 -15.60
C TYR A 114 7.68 -12.31 -16.09
N ALA A 115 8.30 -13.08 -15.20
CA ALA A 115 9.04 -14.29 -15.57
C ALA A 115 8.12 -15.34 -16.23
N ILE A 116 6.93 -15.60 -15.69
CA ILE A 116 5.89 -16.45 -16.33
C ILE A 116 5.58 -15.94 -17.73
N ALA A 117 5.36 -14.64 -17.92
CA ALA A 117 5.05 -14.05 -19.21
C ALA A 117 6.21 -14.23 -20.21
N CYS A 118 7.47 -14.19 -19.77
CA CYS A 118 8.63 -14.46 -20.59
C CYS A 118 8.67 -15.93 -21.05
N VAL A 119 8.45 -16.90 -20.15
CA VAL A 119 8.38 -18.32 -20.50
C VAL A 119 7.28 -18.57 -21.53
N LYS A 120 6.07 -18.09 -21.28
CA LYS A 120 4.92 -18.22 -22.20
C LYS A 120 5.19 -17.62 -23.59
N ALA A 121 5.88 -16.48 -23.64
CA ALA A 121 6.24 -15.85 -24.92
C ALA A 121 7.23 -16.72 -25.71
N ARG A 122 8.27 -17.26 -25.02
CA ARG A 122 9.28 -18.13 -25.65
C ARG A 122 8.66 -19.44 -26.15
N VAL A 123 7.87 -20.12 -25.32
CA VAL A 123 7.14 -21.34 -25.71
C VAL A 123 6.28 -21.11 -26.94
N ALA A 124 5.61 -19.97 -27.02
CA ALA A 124 4.78 -19.60 -28.16
C ALA A 124 5.57 -19.04 -29.36
N GLY A 125 6.92 -19.00 -29.32
CA GLY A 125 7.74 -18.42 -30.37
C GLY A 125 7.51 -16.92 -30.61
N ARG A 126 7.02 -16.20 -29.60
CA ARG A 126 6.73 -14.76 -29.65
C ARG A 126 7.88 -13.93 -29.08
N PRO A 127 8.03 -12.66 -29.46
CA PRO A 127 8.95 -11.74 -28.80
C PRO A 127 8.66 -11.65 -27.29
N LEU A 128 9.73 -11.45 -26.50
CA LEU A 128 9.57 -11.23 -25.07
C LEU A 128 8.68 -10.02 -24.79
N PRO A 129 7.82 -10.09 -23.77
CA PRO A 129 7.01 -8.95 -23.38
C PRO A 129 7.91 -7.80 -22.95
N GLN A 130 7.54 -6.59 -23.31
CA GLN A 130 8.19 -5.42 -22.71
C GLN A 130 7.91 -5.41 -21.23
N LYS A 131 8.94 -5.08 -20.42
CA LYS A 131 8.73 -4.87 -18.98
C LYS A 131 7.88 -3.60 -18.82
N ARG A 132 6.61 -3.78 -18.46
CA ARG A 132 5.60 -2.73 -18.27
C ARG A 132 4.97 -2.89 -16.88
N PRO A 133 4.36 -1.81 -16.32
CA PRO A 133 3.61 -1.93 -15.07
C PRO A 133 2.58 -3.07 -15.14
N PRO A 134 2.24 -3.71 -14.03
CA PRO A 134 1.16 -4.68 -14.02
C PRO A 134 -0.17 -4.03 -14.40
N CYS A 135 -1.15 -4.85 -14.78
CA CYS A 135 -2.49 -4.38 -15.11
C CYS A 135 -3.08 -3.56 -13.95
N PHE A 136 -3.47 -2.32 -14.24
CA PHE A 136 -4.05 -1.41 -13.24
C PHE A 136 -5.34 -1.96 -12.63
N PHE A 137 -6.17 -2.62 -13.42
CA PHE A 137 -7.45 -3.14 -12.93
C PHE A 137 -7.28 -4.31 -11.97
N ASN A 138 -6.33 -5.18 -12.25
CA ASN A 138 -5.99 -6.31 -11.40
C ASN A 138 -4.52 -6.69 -11.60
N PRO A 139 -3.62 -6.44 -10.64
CA PRO A 139 -2.22 -6.82 -10.74
C PRO A 139 -1.98 -8.32 -10.96
N GLN A 140 -2.93 -9.19 -10.56
CA GLN A 140 -2.87 -10.64 -10.81
C GLN A 140 -2.90 -10.99 -12.30
N HIS A 141 -3.33 -10.09 -13.18
CA HIS A 141 -3.30 -10.32 -14.63
C HIS A 141 -1.89 -10.22 -15.24
N GLY A 142 -0.88 -9.90 -14.42
CA GLY A 142 0.50 -9.76 -14.85
C GLY A 142 0.79 -8.46 -15.61
N PRO A 143 1.86 -8.42 -16.42
CA PRO A 143 2.30 -7.19 -17.09
C PRO A 143 1.25 -6.65 -18.06
N SER A 144 1.10 -5.32 -18.08
CA SER A 144 0.23 -4.65 -19.04
C SER A 144 0.79 -4.74 -20.46
N THR A 145 -0.10 -4.72 -21.46
CA THR A 145 0.26 -4.72 -22.89
C THR A 145 0.18 -3.32 -23.50
N GLU A 146 -0.73 -2.50 -23.01
CA GLU A 146 -0.97 -1.15 -23.51
C GLU A 146 -1.54 -0.23 -22.40
N ASN A 147 -1.68 1.06 -22.70
CA ASN A 147 -2.45 1.98 -21.87
C ASN A 147 -3.82 2.20 -22.52
N VAL A 148 -4.84 2.31 -21.66
CA VAL A 148 -6.21 2.61 -22.09
C VAL A 148 -6.73 3.83 -21.33
N SER A 149 -7.51 4.66 -21.99
CA SER A 149 -8.20 5.78 -21.35
C SER A 149 -9.42 5.25 -20.62
N TRP A 150 -9.44 5.37 -19.30
CA TRP A 150 -10.50 4.86 -18.44
C TRP A 150 -10.86 5.87 -17.35
N ALA A 151 -12.14 5.94 -17.01
CA ALA A 151 -12.66 6.74 -15.91
C ALA A 151 -13.44 5.86 -14.93
N PRO A 152 -13.19 5.97 -13.61
CA PRO A 152 -14.08 5.37 -12.62
C PRO A 152 -15.44 6.10 -12.64
N PRO A 153 -16.51 5.48 -12.12
CA PRO A 153 -17.80 6.12 -11.99
C PRO A 153 -17.69 7.48 -11.28
N GLY A 154 -18.11 8.55 -11.96
CA GLY A 154 -18.03 9.93 -11.47
C GLY A 154 -16.64 10.57 -11.50
N GLY A 155 -15.63 9.89 -12.04
CA GLY A 155 -14.26 10.39 -12.19
C GLY A 155 -13.94 10.91 -13.59
N SER A 156 -12.73 11.45 -13.75
CA SER A 156 -12.21 11.90 -15.05
C SER A 156 -11.42 10.81 -15.75
N PRO A 157 -11.45 10.73 -17.10
CA PRO A 157 -10.64 9.78 -17.87
C PRO A 157 -9.14 9.97 -17.63
N ARG A 158 -8.42 8.86 -17.51
CA ARG A 158 -6.96 8.82 -17.38
C ARG A 158 -6.42 7.59 -18.12
N ASP A 159 -5.21 7.71 -18.63
CA ASP A 159 -4.51 6.60 -19.24
C ASP A 159 -3.95 5.69 -18.16
N VAL A 160 -4.40 4.44 -18.16
CA VAL A 160 -3.97 3.42 -17.19
C VAL A 160 -3.39 2.20 -17.91
N PRO A 161 -2.34 1.55 -17.39
CA PRO A 161 -1.79 0.33 -17.96
C PRO A 161 -2.79 -0.83 -17.83
N ALA A 162 -3.06 -1.54 -18.92
CA ALA A 162 -4.01 -2.64 -18.96
C ALA A 162 -3.42 -3.88 -19.64
N CYS A 163 -3.79 -5.07 -19.15
CA CYS A 163 -3.54 -6.31 -19.88
C CYS A 163 -4.41 -6.37 -21.14
N ALA A 164 -4.10 -7.26 -22.06
CA ALA A 164 -4.83 -7.36 -23.33
C ALA A 164 -6.35 -7.57 -23.13
N ALA A 165 -6.73 -8.42 -22.17
CA ALA A 165 -8.14 -8.72 -21.92
C ALA A 165 -8.91 -7.51 -21.38
N ASP A 166 -8.35 -6.77 -20.40
CA ASP A 166 -9.02 -5.59 -19.89
C ASP A 166 -8.97 -4.40 -20.85
N ALA A 167 -7.90 -4.28 -21.63
CA ALA A 167 -7.82 -3.28 -22.69
C ALA A 167 -8.93 -3.46 -23.73
N GLU A 168 -9.16 -4.70 -24.15
CA GLU A 168 -10.26 -5.03 -25.06
C GLU A 168 -11.63 -4.66 -24.48
N ARG A 169 -11.87 -5.04 -23.20
CA ARG A 169 -13.12 -4.71 -22.50
C ARG A 169 -13.37 -3.21 -22.46
N VAL A 170 -12.36 -2.44 -22.05
CA VAL A 170 -12.49 -0.98 -21.98
C VAL A 170 -12.75 -0.36 -23.35
N LYS A 171 -12.08 -0.83 -24.40
CA LYS A 171 -12.27 -0.33 -25.78
C LYS A 171 -13.69 -0.55 -26.30
N VAL A 172 -14.35 -1.64 -25.91
CA VAL A 172 -15.74 -1.91 -26.29
C VAL A 172 -16.77 -1.34 -25.29
N GLY A 173 -16.32 -0.58 -24.30
CA GLY A 173 -17.19 0.03 -23.29
C GLY A 173 -17.69 -0.93 -22.21
N ALA A 174 -17.07 -2.11 -22.07
CA ALA A 174 -17.37 -3.06 -21.01
C ALA A 174 -16.50 -2.80 -19.77
N ASP A 175 -17.01 -3.16 -18.59
CA ASP A 175 -16.29 -3.01 -17.35
C ASP A 175 -15.05 -3.91 -17.29
N PRO A 176 -13.87 -3.40 -16.89
CA PRO A 176 -12.67 -4.20 -16.66
C PRO A 176 -12.84 -5.09 -15.42
N TYR A 177 -12.02 -6.13 -15.31
CA TYR A 177 -11.99 -7.00 -14.12
C TYR A 177 -11.16 -6.39 -13.00
N ILE A 178 -11.84 -5.64 -12.13
CA ILE A 178 -11.20 -4.91 -11.03
C ILE A 178 -10.96 -5.82 -9.83
N ARG A 179 -9.70 -5.87 -9.36
CA ARG A 179 -9.34 -6.48 -8.07
C ARG A 179 -10.02 -5.71 -6.94
N THR A 180 -10.76 -6.42 -6.10
CA THR A 180 -11.45 -5.82 -4.97
C THR A 180 -10.92 -6.36 -3.65
N VAL A 181 -10.96 -5.50 -2.62
CA VAL A 181 -10.59 -5.81 -1.24
C VAL A 181 -11.78 -5.59 -0.30
N ALA A 182 -11.78 -6.26 0.83
CA ALA A 182 -12.85 -6.13 1.82
C ALA A 182 -12.55 -4.95 2.75
N VAL A 183 -13.51 -4.01 2.87
CA VAL A 183 -13.46 -2.92 3.84
C VAL A 183 -14.77 -2.98 4.66
N GLY A 184 -14.67 -3.50 5.88
CA GLY A 184 -15.86 -3.84 6.67
C GLY A 184 -16.72 -4.88 5.96
N ALA A 185 -17.99 -4.58 5.73
CA ALA A 185 -18.94 -5.46 5.04
C ALA A 185 -18.97 -5.25 3.50
N GLN A 186 -18.20 -4.32 2.97
CA GLN A 186 -18.20 -3.97 1.55
C GLN A 186 -16.94 -4.46 0.83
N ARG A 187 -17.06 -4.67 -0.49
CA ARG A 187 -15.91 -4.86 -1.37
C ARG A 187 -15.72 -3.62 -2.21
N VAL A 188 -14.51 -3.10 -2.20
CA VAL A 188 -14.12 -1.90 -2.96
C VAL A 188 -12.92 -2.21 -3.85
N PRO A 189 -12.67 -1.45 -4.93
CA PRO A 189 -11.42 -1.54 -5.68
C PRO A 189 -10.20 -1.47 -4.74
N TYR A 190 -9.16 -2.27 -5.00
CA TYR A 190 -8.00 -2.38 -4.10
C TYR A 190 -7.32 -1.03 -3.81
N TRP A 191 -7.35 -0.09 -4.75
CA TRP A 191 -6.84 1.27 -4.57
C TRP A 191 -7.74 2.18 -3.72
N GLN A 192 -8.96 1.74 -3.39
CA GLN A 192 -9.91 2.44 -2.50
C GLN A 192 -10.02 1.75 -1.12
N GLY A 193 -9.19 0.77 -0.83
CA GLY A 193 -9.21 0.01 0.41
C GLY A 193 -8.76 0.79 1.66
N GLY A 194 -8.34 2.05 1.49
CA GLY A 194 -7.87 2.89 2.58
C GLY A 194 -6.42 2.61 3.01
N PRO A 195 -5.98 3.21 4.14
CA PRO A 195 -4.58 3.17 4.57
C PRO A 195 -4.01 1.76 4.75
N ALA A 196 -4.82 0.80 5.20
CA ALA A 196 -4.38 -0.58 5.40
C ALA A 196 -3.92 -1.26 4.10
N TYR A 197 -4.59 -0.97 2.97
CA TYR A 197 -4.29 -1.57 1.67
C TYR A 197 -3.38 -0.72 0.78
N GLN A 198 -3.05 0.49 1.21
CA GLN A 198 -2.16 1.38 0.45
C GLN A 198 -0.79 0.76 0.20
N PRO A 199 -0.11 0.12 1.18
CA PRO A 199 1.16 -0.56 0.94
C PRO A 199 1.05 -1.69 -0.09
N TYR A 200 -0.01 -2.49 -0.04
CA TYR A 200 -0.29 -3.54 -1.02
C TYR A 200 -0.39 -2.99 -2.44
N ALA A 201 -1.17 -1.94 -2.64
CA ALA A 201 -1.30 -1.31 -3.95
C ALA A 201 0.02 -0.69 -4.42
N GLN A 202 0.75 0.00 -3.54
CA GLN A 202 2.02 0.64 -3.87
C GLN A 202 3.10 -0.37 -4.29
N GLY A 203 3.20 -1.53 -3.63
CA GLY A 203 4.25 -2.50 -3.92
C GLY A 203 4.24 -2.99 -5.37
N TYR A 204 3.07 -3.23 -5.95
CA TYR A 204 2.95 -3.60 -7.36
C TYR A 204 3.48 -2.54 -8.35
N TYR A 205 3.56 -1.28 -7.93
CA TYR A 205 3.94 -0.17 -8.81
C TYR A 205 5.19 0.58 -8.34
N ASN A 206 5.84 0.10 -7.27
CA ASN A 206 6.99 0.79 -6.65
C ASN A 206 8.16 0.98 -7.63
N ASN A 207 8.41 0.01 -8.51
CA ASN A 207 9.49 0.04 -9.49
C ASN A 207 9.15 0.86 -10.75
N TRP A 208 7.96 1.45 -10.83
CA TRP A 208 7.48 2.15 -12.02
C TRP A 208 7.45 3.65 -11.79
N ARG A 209 8.17 4.40 -12.65
CA ARG A 209 8.09 5.86 -12.70
C ARG A 209 6.68 6.26 -13.13
N GLY A 210 5.84 6.60 -12.20
CA GLY A 210 4.42 6.88 -12.43
C GLY A 210 3.56 6.46 -11.24
N SER A 211 4.17 6.09 -10.12
CA SER A 211 3.48 5.95 -8.83
C SER A 211 2.64 7.19 -8.49
N ASP A 212 3.01 8.36 -9.06
CA ASP A 212 2.22 9.59 -9.03
C ASP A 212 0.81 9.38 -9.62
N MET A 213 0.65 8.46 -10.57
CA MET A 213 -0.66 8.12 -11.13
C MET A 213 -1.54 7.40 -10.12
N LEU A 214 -1.00 6.41 -9.39
CA LEU A 214 -1.71 5.75 -8.28
C LEU A 214 -1.92 6.72 -7.12
N THR A 215 -0.90 7.49 -6.76
CA THR A 215 -1.00 8.54 -5.75
C THR A 215 -2.04 9.57 -6.18
N GLY A 216 -2.04 10.01 -7.44
CA GLY A 216 -3.04 10.92 -7.99
C GLY A 216 -4.45 10.32 -8.06
N MET A 217 -4.61 9.00 -8.30
CA MET A 217 -5.91 8.32 -8.24
C MET A 217 -6.35 8.07 -6.80
N MET A 218 -5.45 7.70 -5.91
CA MET A 218 -5.75 7.56 -4.48
C MET A 218 -6.12 8.90 -3.84
N LEU A 219 -5.36 9.96 -4.11
CA LEU A 219 -5.65 11.32 -3.63
C LEU A 219 -6.80 11.97 -4.42
N GLY A 220 -6.93 11.70 -5.71
CA GLY A 220 -8.01 12.21 -6.54
C GLY A 220 -9.38 11.62 -6.19
N GLY A 221 -9.42 10.36 -5.75
CA GLY A 221 -10.63 9.78 -5.13
C GLY A 221 -11.03 10.48 -3.84
N LEU A 222 -10.06 10.99 -3.09
CA LEU A 222 -10.27 11.83 -1.89
C LEU A 222 -10.78 13.24 -2.25
N LEU A 223 -10.34 13.81 -3.40
CA LEU A 223 -10.61 15.21 -3.74
C LEU A 223 -11.76 15.41 -4.74
N PHE A 224 -12.16 14.38 -5.51
CA PHE A 224 -13.05 14.57 -6.67
C PHE A 224 -14.27 13.65 -6.78
N GLY A 225 -14.53 12.74 -5.84
CA GLY A 225 -15.60 11.78 -6.08
C GLY A 225 -16.23 11.06 -4.90
N GLY A 226 -16.46 11.71 -3.79
CA GLY A 226 -17.04 10.99 -2.68
C GLY A 226 -17.88 11.81 -1.73
N GLY A 227 -18.86 12.55 -2.23
CA GLY A 227 -19.74 13.36 -1.40
C GLY A 227 -20.51 12.62 -0.29
N ASN A 228 -20.49 11.30 -0.23
CA ASN A 228 -21.28 10.53 0.76
C ASN A 228 -20.54 9.39 1.49
N MET A 229 -19.26 9.10 1.18
CA MET A 229 -18.51 8.02 1.86
C MET A 229 -17.75 8.51 3.10
N PHE A 230 -17.64 9.81 3.30
CA PHE A 230 -16.84 10.45 4.36
C PHE A 230 -17.63 10.95 5.57
N GLN A 231 -18.94 10.76 5.63
CA GLN A 231 -19.72 11.22 6.80
C GLN A 231 -19.42 10.43 8.08
N GLY A 232 -18.73 9.26 7.98
CA GLY A 232 -18.29 8.47 9.13
C GLY A 232 -16.81 8.67 9.54
N ILE A 233 -16.01 9.37 8.72
CA ILE A 233 -14.55 9.57 8.98
C ILE A 233 -14.26 11.00 9.45
N GLY A 234 -15.25 11.91 9.35
CA GLY A 234 -15.09 13.32 9.70
C GLY A 234 -14.66 13.60 11.14
N GLU A 235 -14.99 12.72 12.09
CA GLU A 235 -14.55 12.85 13.50
C GLU A 235 -13.11 12.39 13.74
N GLY A 236 -12.55 11.51 12.88
CA GLY A 236 -11.16 11.04 13.00
C GLY A 236 -10.11 11.96 12.36
N ILE A 237 -10.48 12.70 11.30
CA ILE A 237 -9.55 13.58 10.56
C ILE A 237 -9.36 14.93 11.24
N GLY A 238 -10.33 15.40 12.03
CA GLY A 238 -10.15 16.60 12.86
C GLY A 238 -8.99 16.48 13.84
N ALA A 239 -8.81 15.30 14.46
CA ALA A 239 -7.71 15.03 15.38
C ALA A 239 -6.35 14.90 14.68
N ILE A 240 -6.31 14.51 13.39
CA ILE A 240 -5.07 14.42 12.59
C ILE A 240 -4.66 15.79 12.08
N GLY A 241 -5.63 16.66 11.75
CA GLY A 241 -5.37 18.04 11.29
C GLY A 241 -4.70 18.90 12.36
N GLU A 242 -5.13 18.80 13.61
CA GLU A 242 -4.50 19.53 14.73
C GLU A 242 -3.09 18.98 15.07
N GLY A 243 -2.87 17.65 14.90
CA GLY A 243 -1.55 17.06 15.14
C GLY A 243 -0.50 17.43 14.06
N ILE A 244 -0.92 17.61 12.81
CA ILE A 244 -0.03 18.00 11.71
C ILE A 244 0.25 19.52 11.74
N GLY A 245 -0.74 20.34 12.09
CA GLY A 245 -0.55 21.80 12.26
C GLY A 245 0.52 22.12 13.31
N GLY A 246 0.47 21.47 14.46
CA GLY A 246 1.47 21.66 15.52
C GLY A 246 2.87 21.14 15.18
N MET A 247 3.00 20.17 14.27
CA MET A 247 4.30 19.66 13.82
C MET A 247 4.98 20.62 12.83
N PHE A 248 4.22 21.36 12.03
CA PHE A 248 4.77 22.36 11.11
C PHE A 248 5.13 23.67 11.79
N ASP A 249 4.40 24.08 12.84
CA ASP A 249 4.77 25.26 13.66
C ASP A 249 6.09 25.05 14.41
N GLY A 250 6.34 23.84 14.94
CA GLY A 250 7.61 23.50 15.59
C GLY A 250 8.82 23.43 14.64
N ILE A 251 8.62 23.13 13.36
CA ILE A 251 9.68 23.11 12.35
C ILE A 251 10.00 24.53 11.87
N GLY A 252 9.02 25.43 11.84
CA GLY A 252 9.21 26.83 11.45
C GLY A 252 10.12 27.59 12.43
N GLU A 253 9.96 27.41 13.72
CA GLU A 253 10.80 28.04 14.75
C GLU A 253 12.23 27.47 14.77
N GLY A 254 12.41 26.15 14.56
CA GLY A 254 13.72 25.51 14.53
C GLY A 254 14.59 25.88 13.33
N ILE A 255 14.00 26.25 12.19
CA ILE A 255 14.74 26.68 10.98
C ILE A 255 15.17 28.16 11.10
N GLY A 256 14.42 28.98 11.82
CA GLY A 256 14.79 30.38 12.10
C GLY A 256 16.12 30.47 12.88
N ASP A 257 16.25 29.71 13.94
CA ASP A 257 17.45 29.69 14.80
C ASP A 257 18.70 29.14 14.09
N ILE A 258 18.53 28.20 13.14
CA ILE A 258 19.66 27.68 12.34
C ILE A 258 20.15 28.73 11.33
N GLY A 259 19.26 29.59 10.82
CA GLY A 259 19.58 30.66 9.88
C GLY A 259 20.47 31.75 10.52
N GLU A 260 20.20 32.16 11.76
CA GLU A 260 21.00 33.15 12.46
C GLU A 260 22.36 32.61 12.88
N GLY A 261 22.46 31.33 13.29
CA GLY A 261 23.73 30.71 13.67
C GLY A 261 24.73 30.48 12.52
N ILE A 262 24.27 30.39 11.29
CA ILE A 262 25.12 30.22 10.09
C ILE A 262 25.64 31.60 9.61
N GLY A 263 24.87 32.67 9.79
CA GLY A 263 25.27 34.02 9.40
C GLY A 263 26.50 34.49 10.19
N ASP A 264 26.58 34.23 11.48
CA ASP A 264 27.69 34.61 12.33
C ASP A 264 28.98 33.79 12.12
N MET A 265 28.84 32.55 11.58
CA MET A 265 30.00 31.69 11.34
C MET A 265 30.78 32.06 10.05
N PHE A 266 30.13 32.70 9.09
CA PHE A 266 30.77 33.11 7.83
C PHE A 266 31.16 34.60 7.77
N GLY A 267 30.71 35.45 8.72
CA GLY A 267 31.08 36.86 8.78
C GLY A 267 32.50 37.15 9.27
N GLY A 268 33.20 36.18 9.84
CA GLY A 268 34.55 36.35 10.42
C GLY A 268 35.72 35.92 9.51
N PHE A 269 35.49 35.56 8.24
CA PHE A 269 36.55 34.98 7.40
C PHE A 269 37.03 35.90 6.26
N PHE A 270 36.53 37.15 6.18
CA PHE A 270 36.93 38.13 5.16
C PHE A 270 37.17 39.51 5.83
N ASP A 271 38.15 39.59 6.71
CA ASP A 271 38.88 40.81 7.06
C ASP A 271 40.35 40.45 7.28
#